data_8f57c94651170f6b4d5b8c4e022478b2
#
_entry.id   8f57c94651170f6b4d5b8c4e022478b2
#
_cell.length_a   1.000
_cell.length_b   1.000
_cell.length_c   1.000
_cell.angle_alpha   90.00
_cell.angle_beta   90.00
_cell.angle_gamma   90.00
#
_symmetry.space_group_name_H-M   'P 1'
#
loop_
_entity.id
_entity.type
_entity.pdbx_description
1 polymer ?
#
loop_
_entity_poly.entity_id
_entity_poly.type
_entity_poly.pdbx_seq_one_letter_code
_entity_poly.pdbx_strand_id
1 'polypeptide(L)'
;MRVLGWILSAVLLALPLAAHAQTEAVYSLGHFSFEDGGEIPDMKVGYVTWGTLNAGKNNAILLVPGTSGNRHSYDAHIGPGKTFDTDKYFVIGADPIGGGTSSQPKDGLGTAFPRYTIRDIVRAQHEMVANGLGIAHLLAVGGGSMGSFQTVEWGINFPDAMSGLIMIVPAARSDHHFAAVVDAFEATITLDPKYQGGKYNENPVEGIRRAALIYFPWVVSDEYLATLSEPAYEEGKRAAGDTWVKSWDANSMLWRYFASRNFDASKPFGGDMMKALGQIKAPVLLLPSMTDRTIPGYLTRELYRGLRGQVTYAEIPSIRGHSAGGASPGTAEYAYVSEKIRIFLAGLQK
;
A
#
# COMPACT_ATOMS: atom_id res chain seq x y z
N MET A 1 26.28 42.93 59.80
CA MET A 1 25.03 42.47 59.15
C MET A 1 25.41 41.70 57.92
N ARG A 2 25.32 40.36 57.94
CA ARG A 2 25.58 39.49 56.80
C ARG A 2 24.24 39.03 56.23
N VAL A 3 23.94 39.38 54.96
CA VAL A 3 22.73 38.97 54.25
C VAL A 3 23.05 37.63 53.58
N LEU A 4 22.38 36.57 54.03
CA LEU A 4 22.43 35.26 53.37
C LEU A 4 21.46 35.26 52.15
N GLY A 5 22.00 35.18 50.95
CA GLY A 5 21.20 34.96 49.72
C GLY A 5 20.92 33.47 49.54
N TRP A 6 19.62 33.09 49.51
CA TRP A 6 19.17 31.76 49.16
C TRP A 6 19.10 31.65 47.62
N ILE A 7 19.94 30.77 47.03
CA ILE A 7 19.83 30.39 45.64
C ILE A 7 18.86 29.20 45.56
N LEU A 8 17.65 29.42 45.03
CA LEU A 8 16.74 28.36 44.67
C LEU A 8 17.23 27.75 43.35
N SER A 9 17.81 26.56 43.40
CA SER A 9 18.10 25.75 42.20
C SER A 9 16.83 25.06 41.75
N ALA A 10 16.22 25.52 40.65
CA ALA A 10 15.14 24.81 39.99
C ALA A 10 15.72 23.59 39.24
N VAL A 11 15.44 22.40 39.73
CA VAL A 11 15.73 21.14 39.04
C VAL A 11 14.65 20.97 37.99
N LEU A 12 14.95 21.26 36.73
CA LEU A 12 14.14 20.85 35.61
C LEU A 12 14.28 19.32 35.45
N LEU A 13 13.27 18.59 35.88
CA LEU A 13 13.09 17.18 35.53
C LEU A 13 12.74 17.13 34.03
N ALA A 14 13.75 16.88 33.19
CA ALA A 14 13.53 16.48 31.83
C ALA A 14 12.91 15.08 31.85
N LEU A 15 11.59 14.99 31.69
CA LEU A 15 10.92 13.73 31.35
C LEU A 15 11.52 13.23 30.03
N PRO A 16 12.00 11.98 29.95
CA PRO A 16 12.44 11.44 28.68
C PRO A 16 11.20 11.43 27.75
N LEU A 17 11.26 12.18 26.66
CA LEU A 17 10.39 11.91 25.52
C LEU A 17 10.69 10.46 25.12
N ALA A 18 9.77 9.55 25.42
CA ALA A 18 9.80 8.21 24.89
C ALA A 18 9.71 8.37 23.36
N ALA A 19 10.86 8.24 22.69
CA ALA A 19 10.87 8.09 21.25
C ALA A 19 9.98 6.87 20.97
N HIS A 20 8.86 7.06 20.26
CA HIS A 20 7.95 5.98 19.89
C HIS A 20 8.75 5.03 19.00
N ALA A 21 9.24 3.94 19.58
CA ALA A 21 10.18 3.05 18.95
C ALA A 21 9.50 2.40 17.73
N GLN A 22 10.11 2.61 16.57
CA GLN A 22 9.83 1.82 15.37
C GLN A 22 10.37 0.40 15.61
N THR A 23 9.54 -0.61 15.41
CA THR A 23 9.95 -2.02 15.53
C THR A 23 9.73 -2.73 14.21
N GLU A 24 10.79 -3.24 13.61
CA GLU A 24 10.72 -4.08 12.40
C GLU A 24 10.79 -5.55 12.78
N ALA A 25 9.98 -6.38 12.12
CA ALA A 25 9.96 -7.80 12.33
C ALA A 25 9.48 -8.56 11.08
N VAL A 26 9.67 -9.87 11.12
CA VAL A 26 9.14 -10.83 10.14
C VAL A 26 8.34 -11.87 10.90
N TYR A 27 7.10 -12.06 10.50
CA TYR A 27 6.23 -13.11 11.02
C TYR A 27 6.29 -14.33 10.09
N SER A 28 6.58 -15.50 10.63
CA SER A 28 6.48 -16.78 9.92
C SER A 28 5.10 -17.36 10.13
N LEU A 29 4.37 -17.55 9.03
CA LEU A 29 3.07 -18.21 9.03
C LEU A 29 3.19 -19.73 9.04
N GLY A 30 4.39 -20.27 8.75
CA GLY A 30 4.56 -21.66 8.43
C GLY A 30 3.99 -22.01 7.05
N HIS A 31 3.39 -23.18 6.92
CA HIS A 31 2.82 -23.66 5.65
C HIS A 31 1.70 -22.75 5.14
N PHE A 32 1.80 -22.34 3.87
CA PHE A 32 0.81 -21.48 3.22
C PHE A 32 0.46 -22.01 1.83
N SER A 33 -0.83 -22.27 1.59
CA SER A 33 -1.37 -22.67 0.29
C SER A 33 -2.00 -21.48 -0.42
N PHE A 34 -1.66 -21.32 -1.70
CA PHE A 34 -2.17 -20.23 -2.54
C PHE A 34 -3.51 -20.59 -3.19
N GLU A 35 -4.32 -19.56 -3.47
CA GLU A 35 -5.67 -19.70 -4.03
C GLU A 35 -5.66 -20.40 -5.41
N ASP A 36 -4.73 -20.03 -6.28
CA ASP A 36 -4.59 -20.59 -7.63
C ASP A 36 -3.71 -21.87 -7.66
N GLY A 37 -3.38 -22.43 -6.47
CA GLY A 37 -2.56 -23.61 -6.32
C GLY A 37 -1.10 -23.33 -6.04
N GLY A 38 -0.41 -24.36 -5.57
CA GLY A 38 0.96 -24.26 -5.06
C GLY A 38 1.00 -23.91 -3.57
N GLU A 39 2.16 -24.09 -2.96
CA GLU A 39 2.35 -23.90 -1.53
C GLU A 39 3.79 -23.48 -1.21
N ILE A 40 3.97 -22.84 -0.06
CA ILE A 40 5.27 -22.52 0.53
C ILE A 40 5.31 -23.09 1.94
N PRO A 41 6.34 -23.88 2.31
CA PRO A 41 6.45 -24.49 3.64
C PRO A 41 6.59 -23.49 4.78
N ASP A 42 7.20 -22.34 4.52
CA ASP A 42 7.46 -21.28 5.51
C ASP A 42 7.23 -19.91 4.86
N MET A 43 5.95 -19.52 4.80
CA MET A 43 5.56 -18.18 4.33
C MET A 43 5.90 -17.14 5.37
N LYS A 44 6.50 -16.05 4.92
CA LYS A 44 6.91 -14.93 5.75
C LYS A 44 6.23 -13.65 5.34
N VAL A 45 5.84 -12.84 6.33
CA VAL A 45 5.35 -11.47 6.14
C VAL A 45 6.22 -10.52 6.95
N GLY A 46 6.91 -9.61 6.24
CA GLY A 46 7.64 -8.51 6.86
C GLY A 46 6.70 -7.41 7.29
N TYR A 47 6.94 -6.82 8.45
CA TYR A 47 6.16 -5.69 8.94
C TYR A 47 6.99 -4.74 9.78
N VAL A 48 6.45 -3.57 10.01
CA VAL A 48 6.99 -2.56 10.91
C VAL A 48 5.85 -1.94 11.71
N THR A 49 6.12 -1.55 12.95
CA THR A 49 5.13 -0.90 13.81
C THR A 49 5.65 0.41 14.36
N TRP A 50 4.75 1.36 14.59
CA TRP A 50 5.00 2.65 15.22
C TRP A 50 3.93 2.94 16.26
N GLY A 51 4.29 3.72 17.30
CA GLY A 51 3.39 4.08 18.38
C GLY A 51 3.20 2.97 19.41
N THR A 52 2.17 3.08 20.23
CA THR A 52 1.90 2.15 21.32
C THR A 52 0.52 1.52 21.17
N LEU A 53 0.47 0.18 21.14
CA LEU A 53 -0.79 -0.55 21.18
C LEU A 53 -1.40 -0.41 22.58
N ASN A 54 -2.61 0.12 22.66
CA ASN A 54 -3.30 0.28 23.94
C ASN A 54 -3.80 -1.06 24.52
N ALA A 55 -4.15 -1.08 25.78
CA ALA A 55 -4.58 -2.30 26.49
C ALA A 55 -5.82 -2.95 25.85
N GLY A 56 -6.72 -2.16 25.26
CA GLY A 56 -7.91 -2.63 24.57
C GLY A 56 -7.65 -3.10 23.13
N LYS A 57 -6.43 -2.92 22.62
CA LYS A 57 -6.02 -3.23 21.23
C LYS A 57 -6.95 -2.66 20.16
N ASN A 58 -7.59 -1.51 20.42
CA ASN A 58 -8.59 -0.90 19.54
C ASN A 58 -8.10 0.38 18.84
N ASN A 59 -6.79 0.69 18.93
CA ASN A 59 -6.15 1.82 18.24
C ASN A 59 -5.20 1.42 17.12
N ALA A 60 -5.25 0.16 16.66
CA ALA A 60 -4.36 -0.36 15.64
C ALA A 60 -4.85 -0.02 14.23
N ILE A 61 -3.97 0.49 13.37
CA ILE A 61 -4.21 0.79 11.97
C ILE A 61 -3.22 -0.01 11.12
N LEU A 62 -3.73 -0.77 10.14
CA LEU A 62 -2.91 -1.47 9.17
C LEU A 62 -2.81 -0.64 7.89
N LEU A 63 -1.59 -0.38 7.42
CA LEU A 63 -1.30 0.29 6.16
C LEU A 63 -0.65 -0.69 5.18
N VAL A 64 -1.27 -0.83 4.00
CA VAL A 64 -0.86 -1.78 2.97
C VAL A 64 -0.43 -1.06 1.70
N PRO A 65 0.74 -1.40 1.13
CA PRO A 65 1.36 -0.62 0.07
C PRO A 65 0.76 -0.87 -1.31
N GLY A 66 0.99 0.10 -2.22
CA GLY A 66 0.79 -0.07 -3.65
C GLY A 66 1.77 -1.08 -4.27
N THR A 67 1.64 -1.34 -5.59
CA THR A 67 2.40 -2.40 -6.28
C THR A 67 3.91 -2.25 -6.10
N SER A 68 4.47 -1.06 -6.22
CA SER A 68 5.91 -0.81 -6.06
C SER A 68 6.35 -0.52 -4.62
N GLY A 69 5.42 -0.56 -3.66
CA GLY A 69 5.69 -0.22 -2.28
C GLY A 69 6.10 -1.40 -1.39
N ASN A 70 6.39 -1.05 -0.15
CA ASN A 70 6.69 -1.96 0.95
C ASN A 70 6.13 -1.39 2.26
N ARG A 71 6.41 -2.02 3.40
CA ARG A 71 5.98 -1.60 4.75
C ARG A 71 6.28 -0.14 5.11
N HIS A 72 7.22 0.51 4.40
CA HIS A 72 7.63 1.91 4.62
C HIS A 72 6.93 2.93 3.71
N SER A 73 5.97 2.50 2.89
CA SER A 73 5.32 3.36 1.89
C SER A 73 4.62 4.58 2.48
N TYR A 74 4.30 4.54 3.76
CA TYR A 74 3.57 5.61 4.45
C TYR A 74 4.39 6.33 5.53
N ASP A 75 5.71 6.13 5.62
CA ASP A 75 6.57 6.75 6.66
C ASP A 75 6.41 8.27 6.75
N ALA A 76 6.21 8.92 5.59
CA ALA A 76 5.99 10.36 5.54
C ALA A 76 4.71 10.80 6.28
N HIS A 77 3.70 9.94 6.36
CA HIS A 77 2.41 10.16 7.00
C HIS A 77 2.35 9.70 8.47
N ILE A 78 3.38 9.01 8.98
CA ILE A 78 3.40 8.37 10.30
C ILE A 78 4.30 9.17 11.25
N GLY A 79 3.82 9.43 12.46
CA GLY A 79 4.56 10.11 13.53
C GLY A 79 3.70 11.02 14.38
N PRO A 80 4.24 11.59 15.46
CA PRO A 80 3.52 12.53 16.32
C PRO A 80 2.92 13.69 15.52
N GLY A 81 1.61 13.92 15.67
CA GLY A 81 0.87 14.98 14.99
C GLY A 81 0.70 14.84 13.48
N LYS A 82 1.22 13.78 12.85
CA LYS A 82 1.04 13.51 11.42
C LYS A 82 -0.34 12.91 11.09
N THR A 83 -0.53 12.45 9.85
CA THR A 83 -1.78 11.84 9.38
C THR A 83 -2.18 10.66 10.25
N PHE A 84 -1.24 9.74 10.49
CA PHE A 84 -1.35 8.62 11.41
C PHE A 84 -0.53 8.96 12.66
N ASP A 85 -1.17 9.68 13.58
CA ASP A 85 -0.57 10.24 14.78
C ASP A 85 -0.19 9.15 15.77
N THR A 86 1.11 8.90 15.94
CA THR A 86 1.61 7.84 16.83
C THR A 86 1.42 8.09 18.31
N ASP A 87 1.01 9.31 18.70
CA ASP A 87 0.55 9.59 20.07
C ASP A 87 -0.83 8.97 20.35
N LYS A 88 -1.59 8.61 19.29
CA LYS A 88 -2.95 8.07 19.38
C LYS A 88 -3.05 6.65 18.85
N TYR A 89 -2.34 6.35 17.74
CA TYR A 89 -2.50 5.13 16.99
C TYR A 89 -1.27 4.24 17.07
N PHE A 90 -1.54 2.93 17.11
CA PHE A 90 -0.55 1.92 16.82
C PHE A 90 -0.62 1.60 15.33
N VAL A 91 0.38 2.03 14.58
CA VAL A 91 0.39 1.90 13.12
C VAL A 91 1.22 0.70 12.72
N ILE A 92 0.70 -0.11 11.80
CA ILE A 92 1.34 -1.31 11.27
C ILE A 92 1.53 -1.08 9.78
N GLY A 93 2.76 -1.11 9.27
CA GLY A 93 3.07 -1.22 7.86
C GLY A 93 3.40 -2.65 7.52
N ALA A 94 2.76 -3.25 6.52
CA ALA A 94 3.01 -4.63 6.12
C ALA A 94 3.59 -4.72 4.70
N ASP A 95 4.59 -5.58 4.50
CA ASP A 95 5.04 -5.93 3.16
C ASP A 95 4.01 -6.85 2.49
N PRO A 96 3.76 -6.70 1.19
CA PRO A 96 2.98 -7.68 0.46
C PRO A 96 3.83 -8.92 0.14
N ILE A 97 3.20 -10.05 -0.15
CA ILE A 97 3.88 -11.19 -0.78
C ILE A 97 4.59 -10.67 -2.06
N GLY A 98 5.79 -11.12 -2.29
CA GLY A 98 6.60 -10.70 -3.45
C GLY A 98 7.37 -9.40 -3.21
N GLY A 99 7.56 -8.93 -1.96
CA GLY A 99 8.37 -7.74 -1.71
C GLY A 99 8.78 -7.48 -0.28
N GLY A 100 9.64 -6.50 -0.12
CA GLY A 100 10.25 -6.18 1.17
C GLY A 100 11.01 -7.36 1.75
N THR A 101 10.65 -7.76 2.96
CA THR A 101 11.16 -8.97 3.64
C THR A 101 10.13 -10.11 3.72
N SER A 102 8.96 -9.96 3.04
CA SER A 102 8.03 -11.07 2.83
C SER A 102 8.58 -12.04 1.80
N SER A 103 8.08 -13.29 1.85
CA SER A 103 8.45 -14.34 0.88
C SER A 103 8.21 -13.87 -0.56
N GLN A 104 9.18 -14.12 -1.43
CA GLN A 104 9.17 -13.61 -2.80
C GLN A 104 10.00 -14.49 -3.76
N PRO A 105 9.77 -14.41 -5.09
CA PRO A 105 10.49 -15.22 -6.07
C PRO A 105 12.01 -15.19 -5.94
N LYS A 106 12.60 -14.03 -5.66
CA LYS A 106 14.08 -13.90 -5.54
C LYS A 106 14.69 -14.66 -4.36
N ASP A 107 13.88 -15.15 -3.41
CA ASP A 107 14.37 -15.86 -2.21
C ASP A 107 14.77 -17.32 -2.50
N GLY A 108 14.95 -17.69 -3.76
CA GLY A 108 15.50 -18.97 -4.21
C GLY A 108 14.56 -19.77 -5.11
N LEU A 109 13.26 -19.53 -5.11
CA LEU A 109 12.30 -20.27 -5.96
C LEU A 109 12.24 -19.70 -7.41
N GLY A 110 12.61 -18.44 -7.62
CA GLY A 110 12.56 -17.83 -8.95
C GLY A 110 11.18 -18.01 -9.59
N THR A 111 11.16 -18.57 -10.81
CA THR A 111 9.91 -18.84 -11.54
C THR A 111 9.08 -20.00 -10.98
N ALA A 112 9.61 -20.79 -10.05
CA ALA A 112 8.88 -21.84 -9.34
C ALA A 112 8.09 -21.30 -8.14
N PHE A 113 8.25 -20.01 -7.79
CA PHE A 113 7.42 -19.38 -6.76
C PHE A 113 5.96 -19.40 -7.22
N PRO A 114 4.99 -19.87 -6.39
CA PRO A 114 3.59 -19.91 -6.79
C PRO A 114 3.07 -18.55 -7.24
N ARG A 115 2.20 -18.51 -8.26
CA ARG A 115 1.43 -17.31 -8.57
C ARG A 115 0.49 -17.03 -7.40
N TYR A 116 0.32 -15.79 -7.05
CA TYR A 116 -0.53 -15.38 -5.95
C TYR A 116 -1.51 -14.29 -6.37
N THR A 117 -2.59 -14.19 -5.63
CA THR A 117 -3.65 -13.20 -5.81
C THR A 117 -3.52 -12.08 -4.76
N ILE A 118 -4.27 -10.99 -4.95
CA ILE A 118 -4.42 -9.95 -3.92
C ILE A 118 -5.02 -10.54 -2.64
N ARG A 119 -5.93 -11.53 -2.78
CA ARG A 119 -6.52 -12.22 -1.62
C ARG A 119 -5.49 -13.03 -0.84
N ASP A 120 -4.53 -13.69 -1.50
CA ASP A 120 -3.44 -14.39 -0.82
C ASP A 120 -2.60 -13.42 0.01
N ILE A 121 -2.29 -12.22 -0.54
CA ILE A 121 -1.59 -11.17 0.21
C ILE A 121 -2.38 -10.81 1.47
N VAL A 122 -3.67 -10.58 1.34
CA VAL A 122 -4.55 -10.20 2.45
C VAL A 122 -4.69 -11.32 3.49
N ARG A 123 -4.80 -12.59 3.06
CA ARG A 123 -4.81 -13.73 3.98
C ARG A 123 -3.53 -13.82 4.80
N ALA A 124 -2.37 -13.64 4.17
CA ALA A 124 -1.09 -13.65 4.87
C ALA A 124 -0.97 -12.48 5.85
N GLN A 125 -1.42 -11.28 5.47
CA GLN A 125 -1.46 -10.11 6.36
C GLN A 125 -2.42 -10.32 7.54
N HIS A 126 -3.59 -10.90 7.30
CA HIS A 126 -4.55 -11.20 8.36
C HIS A 126 -3.95 -12.15 9.40
N GLU A 127 -3.29 -13.23 8.97
CA GLU A 127 -2.59 -14.15 9.87
C GLU A 127 -1.53 -13.43 10.71
N MET A 128 -0.73 -12.56 10.10
CA MET A 128 0.28 -11.76 10.81
C MET A 128 -0.37 -10.84 11.84
N VAL A 129 -1.46 -10.15 11.52
CA VAL A 129 -2.16 -9.23 12.43
C VAL A 129 -2.85 -10.00 13.55
N ALA A 130 -3.63 -11.03 13.20
CA ALA A 130 -4.44 -11.77 14.18
C ALA A 130 -3.60 -12.65 15.10
N ASN A 131 -2.71 -13.47 14.52
CA ASN A 131 -1.94 -14.47 15.27
C ASN A 131 -0.55 -13.96 15.66
N GLY A 132 0.12 -13.16 14.79
CA GLY A 132 1.43 -12.60 15.09
C GLY A 132 1.39 -11.47 16.12
N LEU A 133 0.47 -10.51 15.95
CA LEU A 133 0.33 -9.36 16.85
C LEU A 133 -0.79 -9.54 17.89
N GLY A 134 -1.62 -10.58 17.73
CA GLY A 134 -2.75 -10.84 18.62
C GLY A 134 -3.80 -9.72 18.59
N ILE A 135 -4.01 -9.11 17.39
CA ILE A 135 -4.99 -8.04 17.18
C ILE A 135 -6.17 -8.62 16.40
N ALA A 136 -7.30 -8.82 17.07
CA ALA A 136 -8.50 -9.37 16.45
C ALA A 136 -9.32 -8.34 15.67
N HIS A 137 -9.19 -7.05 16.00
CA HIS A 137 -9.95 -5.97 15.37
C HIS A 137 -9.08 -4.71 15.21
N LEU A 138 -9.03 -4.19 13.99
CA LEU A 138 -8.31 -2.98 13.62
C LEU A 138 -9.23 -1.76 13.68
N LEU A 139 -8.71 -0.62 14.09
CA LEU A 139 -9.43 0.65 13.93
C LEU A 139 -9.64 0.97 12.46
N ALA A 140 -8.62 0.74 11.62
CA ALA A 140 -8.74 0.91 10.19
C ALA A 140 -7.73 0.04 9.41
N VAL A 141 -8.08 -0.28 8.16
CA VAL A 141 -7.14 -0.75 7.13
C VAL A 141 -7.10 0.31 6.04
N GLY A 142 -5.89 0.67 5.57
CA GLY A 142 -5.75 1.69 4.54
C GLY A 142 -4.64 1.39 3.55
N GLY A 143 -4.88 1.78 2.27
CA GLY A 143 -3.90 1.64 1.22
C GLY A 143 -4.26 2.36 -0.06
N GLY A 144 -3.24 2.61 -0.89
CA GLY A 144 -3.37 3.25 -2.19
C GLY A 144 -3.01 2.32 -3.35
N SER A 145 -3.65 2.50 -4.51
CA SER A 145 -3.38 1.68 -5.70
C SER A 145 -3.62 0.19 -5.41
N MET A 146 -2.66 -0.70 -5.64
CA MET A 146 -2.76 -2.11 -5.20
C MET A 146 -3.06 -2.23 -3.69
N GLY A 147 -2.64 -1.25 -2.87
CA GLY A 147 -3.03 -1.20 -1.45
C GLY A 147 -4.54 -1.00 -1.28
N SER A 148 -5.19 -0.27 -2.17
CA SER A 148 -6.66 -0.18 -2.16
C SER A 148 -7.34 -1.49 -2.56
N PHE A 149 -6.75 -2.26 -3.48
CA PHE A 149 -7.22 -3.61 -3.83
C PHE A 149 -7.16 -4.54 -2.61
N GLN A 150 -6.03 -4.48 -1.88
CA GLN A 150 -5.89 -5.20 -0.61
C GLN A 150 -6.94 -4.73 0.41
N THR A 151 -7.18 -3.42 0.50
CA THR A 151 -8.20 -2.87 1.42
C THR A 151 -9.61 -3.33 1.07
N VAL A 152 -9.96 -3.45 -0.21
CA VAL A 152 -11.23 -4.04 -0.69
C VAL A 152 -11.31 -5.51 -0.25
N GLU A 153 -10.27 -6.31 -0.49
CA GLU A 153 -10.24 -7.72 -0.08
C GLU A 153 -10.30 -7.91 1.44
N TRP A 154 -9.69 -7.01 2.22
CA TRP A 154 -9.83 -6.99 3.67
C TRP A 154 -11.31 -6.82 4.09
N GLY A 155 -12.00 -5.85 3.50
CA GLY A 155 -13.40 -5.58 3.80
C GLY A 155 -14.34 -6.71 3.38
N ILE A 156 -14.03 -7.43 2.29
CA ILE A 156 -14.82 -8.56 1.78
C ILE A 156 -14.58 -9.82 2.60
N ASN A 157 -13.31 -10.18 2.87
CA ASN A 157 -12.98 -11.46 3.48
C ASN A 157 -13.05 -11.43 5.01
N PHE A 158 -12.86 -10.28 5.62
CA PHE A 158 -12.82 -10.10 7.08
C PHE A 158 -13.72 -8.93 7.53
N PRO A 159 -15.04 -8.93 7.18
CA PRO A 159 -15.91 -7.77 7.34
C PRO A 159 -16.09 -7.29 8.78
N ASP A 160 -15.78 -8.13 9.75
CA ASP A 160 -15.89 -7.82 11.20
C ASP A 160 -14.52 -7.50 11.84
N ALA A 161 -13.41 -7.49 11.05
CA ALA A 161 -12.07 -7.31 11.57
C ALA A 161 -11.60 -5.84 11.61
N MET A 162 -12.42 -4.88 11.17
CA MET A 162 -12.06 -3.45 11.20
C MET A 162 -13.27 -2.53 11.34
N SER A 163 -13.01 -1.36 11.93
CA SER A 163 -14.00 -0.28 12.08
C SER A 163 -14.08 0.66 10.87
N GLY A 164 -13.06 0.67 9.99
CA GLY A 164 -13.06 1.55 8.82
C GLY A 164 -12.06 1.13 7.74
N LEU A 165 -12.31 1.57 6.50
CA LEU A 165 -11.48 1.29 5.34
C LEU A 165 -11.10 2.61 4.64
N ILE A 166 -9.80 2.80 4.35
CA ILE A 166 -9.27 3.99 3.68
C ILE A 166 -8.68 3.55 2.33
N MET A 167 -9.33 3.97 1.24
CA MET A 167 -8.98 3.55 -0.11
C MET A 167 -8.55 4.75 -0.94
N ILE A 168 -7.27 4.83 -1.29
CA ILE A 168 -6.68 5.92 -2.07
C ILE A 168 -6.45 5.45 -3.50
N VAL A 169 -6.88 6.23 -4.49
CA VAL A 169 -6.91 5.89 -5.93
C VAL A 169 -7.44 4.46 -6.16
N PRO A 170 -8.71 4.19 -5.77
CA PRO A 170 -9.21 2.84 -5.57
C PRO A 170 -9.95 2.24 -6.77
N ALA A 171 -9.94 0.90 -6.84
CA ALA A 171 -10.84 0.10 -7.64
C ALA A 171 -11.14 -1.25 -6.97
N ALA A 172 -12.22 -1.92 -7.39
CA ALA A 172 -12.56 -3.28 -6.97
C ALA A 172 -12.10 -4.35 -7.98
N ARG A 173 -11.59 -3.95 -9.12
CA ARG A 173 -10.97 -4.82 -10.13
C ARG A 173 -9.99 -4.03 -10.99
N SER A 174 -9.09 -4.75 -11.62
CA SER A 174 -8.31 -4.25 -12.75
C SER A 174 -9.12 -4.40 -14.05
N ASP A 175 -8.69 -3.71 -15.11
CA ASP A 175 -9.32 -3.77 -16.40
C ASP A 175 -8.31 -4.05 -17.53
N HIS A 176 -8.81 -4.16 -18.77
CA HIS A 176 -7.95 -4.40 -19.91
C HIS A 176 -7.05 -3.22 -20.26
N HIS A 177 -7.38 -2.00 -19.82
CA HIS A 177 -6.54 -0.82 -20.01
C HIS A 177 -5.26 -0.96 -19.14
N PHE A 178 -5.40 -1.31 -17.87
CA PHE A 178 -4.24 -1.60 -17.00
C PHE A 178 -3.51 -2.87 -17.45
N ALA A 179 -4.25 -3.92 -17.86
CA ALA A 179 -3.64 -5.15 -18.36
C ALA A 179 -2.72 -4.87 -19.57
N ALA A 180 -3.15 -4.03 -20.51
CA ALA A 180 -2.37 -3.72 -21.72
C ALA A 180 -1.02 -3.06 -21.39
N VAL A 181 -0.95 -2.14 -20.42
CA VAL A 181 0.33 -1.52 -20.05
C VAL A 181 1.22 -2.50 -19.29
N VAL A 182 0.64 -3.36 -18.44
CA VAL A 182 1.40 -4.42 -17.75
C VAL A 182 1.99 -5.40 -18.77
N ASP A 183 1.19 -5.89 -19.72
CA ASP A 183 1.65 -6.80 -20.77
C ASP A 183 2.77 -6.16 -21.63
N ALA A 184 2.68 -4.86 -21.93
CA ALA A 184 3.70 -4.14 -22.68
C ALA A 184 5.03 -4.04 -21.93
N PHE A 185 5.02 -3.66 -20.66
CA PHE A 185 6.28 -3.56 -19.92
C PHE A 185 6.82 -4.94 -19.50
N GLU A 186 5.98 -5.94 -19.24
CA GLU A 186 6.42 -7.33 -19.02
C GLU A 186 7.24 -7.82 -20.20
N ALA A 187 6.80 -7.53 -21.44
CA ALA A 187 7.52 -7.87 -22.64
C ALA A 187 8.95 -7.28 -22.67
N THR A 188 9.16 -6.06 -22.18
CA THR A 188 10.51 -5.46 -22.14
C THR A 188 11.46 -6.19 -21.18
N ILE A 189 10.93 -6.73 -20.09
CA ILE A 189 11.71 -7.51 -19.11
C ILE A 189 12.00 -8.91 -19.65
N THR A 190 10.99 -9.58 -20.18
CA THR A 190 11.10 -10.97 -20.65
C THR A 190 11.92 -11.11 -21.93
N LEU A 191 11.97 -10.05 -22.75
CA LEU A 191 12.81 -9.97 -23.95
C LEU A 191 14.24 -9.48 -23.69
N ASP A 192 14.54 -9.02 -22.47
CA ASP A 192 15.93 -8.69 -22.11
C ASP A 192 16.79 -9.98 -22.14
N PRO A 193 17.91 -10.01 -22.91
CA PRO A 193 18.77 -11.20 -23.00
C PRO A 193 19.25 -11.72 -21.64
N LYS A 194 19.35 -10.84 -20.62
CA LYS A 194 19.73 -11.23 -19.27
C LYS A 194 18.61 -11.91 -18.47
N TYR A 195 17.36 -11.80 -18.89
CA TYR A 195 16.23 -12.42 -18.18
C TYR A 195 16.24 -13.96 -18.21
N GLN A 196 16.67 -14.54 -19.32
CA GLN A 196 16.89 -15.99 -19.49
C GLN A 196 15.70 -16.86 -19.01
N GLY A 197 14.46 -16.43 -19.34
CA GLY A 197 13.26 -17.13 -18.89
C GLY A 197 13.05 -17.11 -17.38
N GLY A 198 13.58 -16.10 -16.69
CA GLY A 198 13.51 -15.92 -15.25
C GLY A 198 14.57 -16.68 -14.45
N LYS A 199 15.58 -17.28 -15.12
CA LYS A 199 16.69 -18.02 -14.51
C LYS A 199 18.00 -17.22 -14.57
N TYR A 200 17.93 -15.91 -14.36
CA TYR A 200 19.07 -15.01 -14.43
C TYR A 200 19.96 -15.09 -13.18
N ASN A 201 21.25 -14.88 -13.38
CA ASN A 201 22.22 -14.66 -12.29
C ASN A 201 22.37 -13.16 -11.96
N GLU A 202 22.15 -12.29 -12.95
CA GLU A 202 22.15 -10.83 -12.83
C GLU A 202 20.77 -10.30 -13.24
N ASN A 203 20.20 -9.43 -12.41
CA ASN A 203 18.90 -8.83 -12.68
C ASN A 203 18.88 -8.13 -14.05
N PRO A 204 17.86 -8.32 -14.90
CA PRO A 204 17.75 -7.71 -16.24
C PRO A 204 17.39 -6.22 -16.12
N VAL A 205 18.36 -5.42 -15.67
CA VAL A 205 18.16 -4.00 -15.30
C VAL A 205 17.70 -3.13 -16.45
N GLU A 206 18.11 -3.45 -17.69
CA GLU A 206 17.70 -2.69 -18.88
C GLU A 206 16.22 -2.96 -19.22
N GLY A 207 15.78 -4.21 -19.12
CA GLY A 207 14.36 -4.56 -19.24
C GLY A 207 13.49 -3.85 -18.21
N ILE A 208 13.94 -3.85 -16.93
CA ILE A 208 13.26 -3.14 -15.84
C ILE A 208 13.23 -1.62 -16.10
N ARG A 209 14.34 -1.03 -16.54
CA ARG A 209 14.40 0.41 -16.88
C ARG A 209 13.39 0.76 -17.97
N ARG A 210 13.35 -0.01 -19.06
CA ARG A 210 12.38 0.20 -20.14
C ARG A 210 10.93 0.04 -19.68
N ALA A 211 10.68 -0.94 -18.81
CA ALA A 211 9.37 -1.12 -18.19
C ALA A 211 8.92 0.14 -17.44
N ALA A 212 9.82 0.75 -16.66
CA ALA A 212 9.54 2.00 -15.96
C ALA A 212 9.23 3.15 -16.92
N LEU A 213 9.94 3.26 -18.05
CA LEU A 213 9.69 4.30 -19.06
C LEU A 213 8.32 4.13 -19.72
N ILE A 214 7.89 2.89 -19.99
CA ILE A 214 6.54 2.62 -20.49
C ILE A 214 5.48 3.00 -19.48
N TYR A 215 5.72 2.70 -18.20
CA TYR A 215 4.74 2.95 -17.13
C TYR A 215 4.69 4.41 -16.66
N PHE A 216 5.79 5.17 -16.83
CA PHE A 216 5.89 6.56 -16.36
C PHE A 216 4.70 7.44 -16.78
N PRO A 217 4.28 7.50 -18.06
CA PRO A 217 3.15 8.34 -18.47
C PRO A 217 1.79 7.83 -17.97
N TRP A 218 1.70 6.64 -17.37
CA TRP A 218 0.47 6.08 -16.83
C TRP A 218 0.23 6.51 -15.37
N VAL A 219 1.30 6.77 -14.61
CA VAL A 219 1.19 7.21 -13.22
C VAL A 219 0.91 8.70 -13.07
N VAL A 220 0.99 9.46 -14.15
CA VAL A 220 0.65 10.89 -14.20
C VAL A 220 -0.46 11.11 -15.22
N SER A 221 -1.08 12.30 -15.24
CA SER A 221 -2.08 12.64 -16.25
C SER A 221 -1.46 13.29 -17.50
N ASP A 222 -2.22 13.33 -18.59
CA ASP A 222 -1.85 14.06 -19.82
C ASP A 222 -1.70 15.56 -19.53
N GLU A 223 -2.61 16.11 -18.72
CA GLU A 223 -2.55 17.53 -18.30
C GLU A 223 -1.26 17.84 -17.55
N TYR A 224 -0.88 16.98 -16.59
CA TYR A 224 0.36 17.16 -15.85
C TYR A 224 1.58 17.08 -16.76
N LEU A 225 1.64 16.08 -17.65
CA LEU A 225 2.73 15.94 -18.62
C LEU A 225 2.87 17.18 -19.49
N ALA A 226 1.75 17.77 -19.92
CA ALA A 226 1.75 18.99 -20.73
C ALA A 226 2.30 20.24 -20.00
N THR A 227 2.36 20.22 -18.67
CA THR A 227 2.96 21.31 -17.87
C THR A 227 4.48 21.20 -17.73
N LEU A 228 5.07 20.04 -18.05
CA LEU A 228 6.49 19.82 -17.86
C LEU A 228 7.31 20.49 -18.96
N SER A 229 8.41 21.13 -18.58
CA SER A 229 9.46 21.48 -19.55
C SER A 229 10.19 20.21 -20.02
N GLU A 230 10.83 20.25 -21.20
CA GLU A 230 11.60 19.13 -21.70
C GLU A 230 12.65 18.58 -20.70
N PRO A 231 13.46 19.44 -20.03
CA PRO A 231 14.38 18.94 -18.99
C PRO A 231 13.68 18.27 -17.81
N ALA A 232 12.51 18.75 -17.37
CA ALA A 232 11.75 18.16 -16.28
C ALA A 232 11.13 16.80 -16.67
N TYR A 233 10.68 16.68 -17.91
CA TYR A 233 10.17 15.43 -18.46
C TYR A 233 11.27 14.36 -18.56
N GLU A 234 12.44 14.70 -19.11
CA GLU A 234 13.58 13.78 -19.21
C GLU A 234 14.10 13.36 -17.83
N GLU A 235 14.15 14.29 -16.87
CA GLU A 235 14.51 13.97 -15.48
C GLU A 235 13.49 13.02 -14.83
N GLY A 236 12.19 13.25 -15.02
CA GLY A 236 11.13 12.37 -14.51
C GLY A 236 11.24 10.94 -15.04
N LYS A 237 11.50 10.78 -16.32
CA LYS A 237 11.73 9.46 -16.95
C LYS A 237 12.95 8.77 -16.37
N ARG A 238 14.07 9.49 -16.27
CA ARG A 238 15.33 8.97 -15.73
C ARG A 238 15.13 8.51 -14.28
N ALA A 239 14.51 9.35 -13.44
CA ALA A 239 14.24 9.05 -12.03
C ALA A 239 13.32 7.82 -11.87
N ALA A 240 12.30 7.66 -12.73
CA ALA A 240 11.44 6.49 -12.75
C ALA A 240 12.24 5.22 -13.06
N GLY A 241 13.09 5.26 -14.10
CA GLY A 241 13.96 4.14 -14.47
C GLY A 241 14.93 3.74 -13.35
N ASP A 242 15.62 4.73 -12.76
CA ASP A 242 16.59 4.49 -11.69
C ASP A 242 15.92 3.93 -10.42
N THR A 243 14.74 4.43 -10.09
CA THR A 243 13.94 3.94 -8.96
C THR A 243 13.56 2.47 -9.15
N TRP A 244 13.07 2.09 -10.32
CA TRP A 244 12.66 0.72 -10.59
C TRP A 244 13.85 -0.24 -10.59
N VAL A 245 14.95 0.11 -11.25
CA VAL A 245 16.19 -0.69 -11.25
C VAL A 245 16.71 -0.94 -9.83
N LYS A 246 16.63 0.08 -8.97
CA LYS A 246 17.08 -0.03 -7.58
C LYS A 246 16.15 -0.89 -6.71
N SER A 247 14.84 -0.83 -7.00
CA SER A 247 13.82 -1.38 -6.10
C SER A 247 13.37 -2.79 -6.46
N TRP A 248 13.56 -3.23 -7.72
CA TRP A 248 12.94 -4.45 -8.20
C TRP A 248 13.94 -5.56 -8.57
N ASP A 249 13.62 -6.75 -8.13
CA ASP A 249 14.00 -7.99 -8.79
C ASP A 249 12.96 -8.31 -9.87
N ALA A 250 13.38 -8.77 -11.04
CA ALA A 250 12.51 -8.96 -12.18
C ALA A 250 11.38 -9.96 -11.93
N ASN A 251 11.70 -11.14 -11.36
CA ASN A 251 10.67 -12.14 -11.08
C ASN A 251 9.69 -11.64 -10.00
N SER A 252 10.20 -11.04 -8.92
CA SER A 252 9.35 -10.48 -7.86
C SER A 252 8.43 -9.38 -8.40
N MET A 253 8.92 -8.54 -9.31
CA MET A 253 8.13 -7.52 -10.00
C MET A 253 7.02 -8.14 -10.85
N LEU A 254 7.36 -9.08 -11.73
CA LEU A 254 6.39 -9.72 -12.63
C LEU A 254 5.30 -10.47 -11.87
N TRP A 255 5.63 -11.15 -10.77
CA TRP A 255 4.63 -11.82 -9.91
C TRP A 255 3.68 -10.83 -9.25
N ARG A 256 4.20 -9.70 -8.75
CA ARG A 256 3.36 -8.70 -8.10
C ARG A 256 2.45 -7.96 -9.08
N TYR A 257 2.97 -7.63 -10.25
CA TYR A 257 2.14 -7.04 -11.32
C TYR A 257 1.13 -8.05 -11.88
N PHE A 258 1.47 -9.33 -11.93
CA PHE A 258 0.50 -10.37 -12.26
C PHE A 258 -0.69 -10.38 -11.29
N ALA A 259 -0.44 -10.31 -9.98
CA ALA A 259 -1.50 -10.26 -8.98
C ALA A 259 -2.39 -9.00 -9.17
N SER A 260 -1.78 -7.82 -9.38
CA SER A 260 -2.50 -6.57 -9.61
C SER A 260 -3.29 -6.59 -10.93
N ARG A 261 -2.70 -7.07 -12.02
CA ARG A 261 -3.30 -7.16 -13.36
C ARG A 261 -4.54 -8.04 -13.39
N ASN A 262 -4.54 -9.10 -12.61
CA ASN A 262 -5.60 -10.11 -12.59
C ASN A 262 -6.58 -9.91 -11.41
N PHE A 263 -6.46 -8.81 -10.70
CA PHE A 263 -7.34 -8.51 -9.57
C PHE A 263 -8.77 -8.29 -10.03
N ASP A 264 -9.69 -9.03 -9.42
CA ASP A 264 -11.14 -8.86 -9.56
C ASP A 264 -11.80 -9.43 -8.29
N ALA A 265 -12.31 -8.53 -7.46
CA ALA A 265 -12.97 -8.88 -6.20
C ALA A 265 -14.24 -9.72 -6.39
N SER A 266 -14.83 -9.70 -7.59
CA SER A 266 -16.06 -10.44 -7.90
C SER A 266 -15.85 -11.91 -8.23
N LYS A 267 -14.61 -12.34 -8.53
CA LYS A 267 -14.33 -13.73 -8.96
C LYS A 267 -14.93 -14.80 -8.03
N PRO A 268 -14.76 -14.75 -6.70
CA PRO A 268 -15.34 -15.75 -5.81
C PRO A 268 -16.86 -15.70 -5.69
N PHE A 269 -17.47 -14.65 -6.25
CA PHE A 269 -18.90 -14.43 -6.27
C PHE A 269 -19.53 -14.70 -7.65
N GLY A 270 -18.80 -15.43 -8.51
CA GLY A 270 -19.26 -15.76 -9.86
C GLY A 270 -19.31 -14.55 -10.81
N GLY A 271 -18.49 -13.52 -10.56
CA GLY A 271 -18.47 -12.27 -11.34
C GLY A 271 -19.47 -11.21 -10.88
N ASP A 272 -20.22 -11.47 -9.80
CA ASP A 272 -21.18 -10.51 -9.25
C ASP A 272 -20.47 -9.52 -8.31
N MET A 273 -20.08 -8.36 -8.86
CA MET A 273 -19.41 -7.29 -8.13
C MET A 273 -20.28 -6.69 -7.01
N MET A 274 -21.59 -6.60 -7.21
CA MET A 274 -22.52 -6.06 -6.20
C MET A 274 -22.60 -6.98 -4.98
N LYS A 275 -22.57 -8.30 -5.22
CA LYS A 275 -22.55 -9.31 -4.16
C LYS A 275 -21.22 -9.29 -3.40
N ALA A 276 -20.10 -9.14 -4.12
CA ALA A 276 -18.77 -9.03 -3.51
C ALA A 276 -18.65 -7.80 -2.60
N LEU A 277 -18.93 -6.62 -3.14
CA LEU A 277 -18.82 -5.36 -2.41
C LEU A 277 -19.88 -5.22 -1.30
N GLY A 278 -21.02 -5.91 -1.45
CA GLY A 278 -22.06 -6.00 -0.42
C GLY A 278 -21.61 -6.74 0.87
N GLN A 279 -20.46 -7.43 0.87
CA GLN A 279 -19.87 -8.02 2.07
C GLN A 279 -19.23 -6.98 2.98
N ILE A 280 -18.82 -5.82 2.44
CA ILE A 280 -18.14 -4.75 3.18
C ILE A 280 -19.14 -4.07 4.12
N LYS A 281 -18.89 -4.20 5.43
CA LYS A 281 -19.74 -3.65 6.50
C LYS A 281 -19.20 -2.32 7.03
N ALA A 282 -17.87 -2.21 7.10
CA ALA A 282 -17.21 -1.05 7.68
C ALA A 282 -17.44 0.22 6.85
N PRO A 283 -17.53 1.41 7.47
CA PRO A 283 -17.45 2.70 6.80
C PRO A 283 -16.24 2.79 5.89
N VAL A 284 -16.38 3.43 4.73
CA VAL A 284 -15.32 3.54 3.71
C VAL A 284 -15.03 5.00 3.40
N LEU A 285 -13.76 5.37 3.40
CA LEU A 285 -13.25 6.62 2.81
C LEU A 285 -12.67 6.30 1.43
N LEU A 286 -13.26 6.89 0.37
CA LEU A 286 -12.76 6.83 -1.01
C LEU A 286 -12.08 8.15 -1.38
N LEU A 287 -10.81 8.06 -1.78
CA LEU A 287 -9.97 9.18 -2.22
C LEU A 287 -9.50 8.97 -3.67
N PRO A 288 -10.38 9.08 -4.67
CA PRO A 288 -9.97 8.93 -6.07
C PRO A 288 -9.24 10.16 -6.59
N SER A 289 -8.45 9.98 -7.66
CA SER A 289 -7.98 11.02 -8.56
C SER A 289 -8.66 10.86 -9.91
N MET A 290 -9.42 11.88 -10.34
CA MET A 290 -10.22 11.76 -11.57
C MET A 290 -9.38 11.88 -12.85
N THR A 291 -8.16 12.34 -12.74
CA THR A 291 -7.18 12.38 -13.84
C THR A 291 -6.27 11.13 -13.89
N ASP A 292 -6.59 10.12 -13.06
CA ASP A 292 -5.84 8.86 -12.97
C ASP A 292 -6.01 8.03 -14.24
N ARG A 293 -4.89 7.67 -14.87
CA ARG A 293 -4.83 6.82 -16.06
C ARG A 293 -4.58 5.35 -15.70
N THR A 294 -3.92 5.10 -14.57
CA THR A 294 -3.64 3.75 -14.08
C THR A 294 -4.91 3.09 -13.57
N ILE A 295 -5.70 3.83 -12.79
CA ILE A 295 -7.01 3.41 -12.27
C ILE A 295 -8.04 4.47 -12.68
N PRO A 296 -8.62 4.36 -13.88
CA PRO A 296 -9.57 5.34 -14.39
C PRO A 296 -10.79 5.50 -13.49
N GLY A 297 -11.30 6.73 -13.37
CA GLY A 297 -12.38 7.09 -12.45
C GLY A 297 -13.68 6.29 -12.61
N TYR A 298 -13.92 5.61 -13.76
CA TYR A 298 -15.08 4.74 -13.89
C TYR A 298 -14.99 3.48 -13.01
N LEU A 299 -13.77 2.98 -12.74
CA LEU A 299 -13.55 1.85 -11.82
C LEU A 299 -13.85 2.25 -10.37
N THR A 300 -13.47 3.47 -9.96
CA THR A 300 -13.87 3.99 -8.65
C THR A 300 -15.39 4.19 -8.55
N ARG A 301 -16.05 4.65 -9.62
CA ARG A 301 -17.50 4.77 -9.64
C ARG A 301 -18.21 3.41 -9.56
N GLU A 302 -17.65 2.37 -10.17
CA GLU A 302 -18.13 0.99 -10.03
C GLU A 302 -18.04 0.52 -8.57
N LEU A 303 -16.86 0.69 -7.94
CA LEU A 303 -16.65 0.42 -6.53
C LEU A 303 -17.65 1.18 -5.65
N TYR A 304 -17.78 2.50 -5.82
CA TYR A 304 -18.72 3.33 -5.06
C TYR A 304 -20.16 2.83 -5.12
N ARG A 305 -20.63 2.44 -6.31
CA ARG A 305 -21.99 1.94 -6.51
C ARG A 305 -22.27 0.59 -5.85
N GLY A 306 -21.23 -0.22 -5.67
CA GLY A 306 -21.34 -1.55 -5.05
C GLY A 306 -21.32 -1.52 -3.52
N LEU A 307 -20.78 -0.46 -2.91
CA LEU A 307 -20.74 -0.30 -1.46
C LEU A 307 -22.14 0.02 -0.90
N ARG A 308 -22.55 -0.68 0.15
CA ARG A 308 -23.87 -0.53 0.78
C ARG A 308 -23.83 0.23 2.10
N GLY A 309 -22.66 0.34 2.73
CA GLY A 309 -22.48 1.01 4.01
C GLY A 309 -22.27 2.52 3.88
N GLN A 310 -21.79 3.13 4.95
CA GLN A 310 -21.44 4.54 4.97
C GLN A 310 -20.19 4.78 4.10
N VAL A 311 -20.29 5.66 3.10
CA VAL A 311 -19.18 6.01 2.22
C VAL A 311 -18.95 7.51 2.25
N THR A 312 -17.71 7.90 2.56
CA THR A 312 -17.20 9.25 2.36
C THR A 312 -16.43 9.28 1.05
N TYR A 313 -16.93 9.98 0.05
CA TYR A 313 -16.28 10.16 -1.25
C TYR A 313 -15.65 11.55 -1.30
N ALA A 314 -14.31 11.62 -1.43
CA ALA A 314 -13.58 12.88 -1.46
C ALA A 314 -12.51 12.82 -2.56
N GLU A 315 -12.83 13.38 -3.71
CA GLU A 315 -11.93 13.45 -4.87
C GLU A 315 -10.69 14.30 -4.55
N ILE A 316 -9.50 13.80 -4.89
CA ILE A 316 -8.25 14.53 -4.74
C ILE A 316 -8.19 15.59 -5.85
N PRO A 317 -8.19 16.90 -5.51
CA PRO A 317 -8.22 17.98 -6.50
C PRO A 317 -6.83 18.19 -7.11
N SER A 318 -6.45 17.35 -8.08
CA SER A 318 -5.13 17.35 -8.68
C SER A 318 -5.14 16.89 -10.13
N ILE A 319 -4.25 17.49 -10.93
CA ILE A 319 -3.95 17.01 -12.29
C ILE A 319 -2.83 15.96 -12.32
N ARG A 320 -2.28 15.55 -11.17
CA ARG A 320 -1.11 14.64 -11.10
C ARG A 320 -1.44 13.18 -11.37
N GLY A 321 -2.67 12.84 -11.76
CA GLY A 321 -3.08 11.48 -12.09
C GLY A 321 -3.00 10.53 -10.91
N HIS A 322 -2.50 9.32 -11.13
CA HIS A 322 -2.32 8.30 -10.10
C HIS A 322 -1.38 8.74 -8.97
N SER A 323 -0.34 9.51 -9.31
CA SER A 323 0.64 10.00 -8.35
C SER A 323 0.06 10.96 -7.30
N ALA A 324 -1.13 11.51 -7.52
CA ALA A 324 -1.82 12.35 -6.53
C ALA A 324 -2.13 11.60 -5.23
N GLY A 325 -2.36 10.28 -5.30
CA GLY A 325 -2.62 9.44 -4.14
C GLY A 325 -1.40 9.16 -3.26
N GLY A 326 -0.18 9.30 -3.82
CA GLY A 326 1.10 9.09 -3.13
C GLY A 326 1.93 10.39 -2.99
N ALA A 327 1.28 11.54 -2.93
CA ALA A 327 1.93 12.83 -2.90
C ALA A 327 2.85 13.04 -1.68
N SER A 328 3.95 13.76 -1.89
CA SER A 328 4.96 14.02 -0.86
C SER A 328 4.57 15.15 0.10
N PRO A 329 5.09 15.16 1.34
CA PRO A 329 4.93 16.28 2.27
C PRO A 329 5.24 17.63 1.62
N GLY A 330 4.44 18.65 1.97
CA GLY A 330 4.55 19.99 1.43
C GLY A 330 3.72 20.24 0.16
N THR A 331 3.10 19.23 -0.43
CA THR A 331 2.18 19.38 -1.56
C THR A 331 0.72 19.56 -1.09
N ALA A 332 -0.11 20.19 -1.93
CA ALA A 332 -1.52 20.39 -1.66
C ALA A 332 -2.28 19.05 -1.56
N GLU A 333 -1.92 18.08 -2.40
CA GLU A 333 -2.47 16.73 -2.41
C GLU A 333 -2.20 16.00 -1.09
N TYR A 334 -0.95 16.08 -0.59
CA TYR A 334 -0.59 15.49 0.71
C TYR A 334 -1.43 16.11 1.85
N ALA A 335 -1.55 17.43 1.87
CA ALA A 335 -2.34 18.13 2.89
C ALA A 335 -3.81 17.71 2.83
N TYR A 336 -4.39 17.65 1.62
CA TYR A 336 -5.77 17.25 1.40
C TYR A 336 -6.03 15.80 1.83
N VAL A 337 -5.24 14.85 1.34
CA VAL A 337 -5.36 13.42 1.69
C VAL A 337 -5.22 13.23 3.20
N SER A 338 -4.22 13.88 3.82
CA SER A 338 -3.99 13.83 5.27
C SER A 338 -5.17 14.36 6.07
N GLU A 339 -5.78 15.48 5.64
CA GLU A 339 -6.95 16.05 6.30
C GLU A 339 -8.14 15.09 6.24
N LYS A 340 -8.47 14.54 5.05
CA LYS A 340 -9.61 13.63 4.90
C LYS A 340 -9.45 12.36 5.72
N ILE A 341 -8.24 11.79 5.76
CA ILE A 341 -7.93 10.62 6.60
C ILE A 341 -8.12 10.95 8.08
N ARG A 342 -7.57 12.08 8.57
CA ARG A 342 -7.72 12.47 9.98
C ARG A 342 -9.18 12.67 10.40
N ILE A 343 -9.98 13.32 9.55
CA ILE A 343 -11.43 13.50 9.79
C ILE A 343 -12.13 12.14 9.87
N PHE A 344 -11.84 11.24 8.93
CA PHE A 344 -12.43 9.91 8.89
C PHE A 344 -12.07 9.10 10.13
N LEU A 345 -10.79 9.02 10.49
CA LEU A 345 -10.33 8.30 11.69
C LEU A 345 -10.93 8.85 12.99
N ALA A 346 -11.08 10.17 13.10
CA ALA A 346 -11.75 10.78 14.25
C ALA A 346 -13.25 10.42 14.32
N GLY A 347 -13.88 10.13 13.20
CA GLY A 347 -15.26 9.66 13.11
C GLY A 347 -15.45 8.23 13.59
N LEU A 348 -14.43 7.37 13.46
CA LEU A 348 -14.48 5.96 13.88
C LEU A 348 -14.36 5.76 15.40
N GLN A 349 -13.91 6.77 16.13
CA GLN A 349 -13.69 6.72 17.58
C GLN A 349 -14.88 7.23 18.42
N LYS A 350 -15.96 7.64 17.74
CA LYS A 350 -17.22 8.08 18.38
C LYS A 350 -18.18 6.92 18.55
#